data_315cef1e9c78a1a72bbeb87fbe7cc0f5
#
_entry.id   315cef1e9c78a1a72bbeb87fbe7cc0f5
#
_cell.length_a   1.000
_cell.length_b   1.000
_cell.length_c   1.000
_cell.angle_alpha   90.00
_cell.angle_beta   90.00
_cell.angle_gamma   90.00
#
_symmetry.space_group_name_H-M   'P 1'
#
loop_
_entity.id
_entity.type
_entity.pdbx_description
1 polymer ?
#
loop_
_entity_poly.entity_id
_entity_poly.type
_entity_poly.pdbx_seq_one_letter_code
_entity_poly.pdbx_strand_id
1 'polypeptide(L)'
;MILYFSATGNCQYVAARLAQADRQSTLSIVDCIRENRYAFADETIGIMSPTYDWGLPNIVREFLGKASFQTEYLYFVATYGTTPGATGYMAQKAIRGCQISAYYSVRMPDTWTPIFDLSTPEKVAKYTKTTETEIDGILSAVAARRTNRHMAGRTPAFLTEWIAQPLYDRQVRRTSHLRV
;
A
#
# COMPACT_ATOMS: atom_id res chain seq x y z
N MET A 1 -8.54 0.93 13.13
CA MET A 1 -8.58 -0.24 12.20
C MET A 1 -7.59 -0.08 11.06
N ILE A 2 -7.18 -1.18 10.42
CA ILE A 2 -6.25 -1.17 9.28
C ILE A 2 -6.87 -1.90 8.09
N LEU A 3 -7.01 -1.19 6.97
CA LEU A 3 -7.46 -1.73 5.68
C LEU A 3 -6.24 -2.10 4.84
N TYR A 4 -6.19 -3.29 4.25
CA TYR A 4 -5.06 -3.71 3.44
C TYR A 4 -5.47 -4.42 2.15
N PHE A 5 -4.69 -4.18 1.10
CA PHE A 5 -4.68 -5.03 -0.09
C PHE A 5 -3.35 -5.77 -0.15
N SER A 6 -3.38 -7.09 -0.31
CA SER A 6 -2.17 -7.91 -0.39
C SER A 6 -2.39 -9.08 -1.34
N ALA A 7 -1.60 -9.15 -2.41
CA ALA A 7 -1.62 -10.29 -3.33
C ALA A 7 -0.63 -11.39 -2.93
N THR A 8 0.50 -11.01 -2.31
CA THR A 8 1.62 -11.91 -2.02
C THR A 8 1.98 -12.02 -0.53
N GLY A 9 1.17 -11.42 0.35
CA GLY A 9 1.37 -11.47 1.79
C GLY A 9 2.10 -10.25 2.38
N ASN A 10 2.88 -9.49 1.62
CA ASN A 10 3.69 -8.39 2.14
C ASN A 10 2.87 -7.35 2.92
N CYS A 11 1.82 -6.78 2.32
CA CYS A 11 0.96 -5.82 3.01
C CYS A 11 0.20 -6.45 4.19
N GLN A 12 -0.22 -7.70 4.06
CA GLN A 12 -0.88 -8.42 5.15
C GLN A 12 0.04 -8.57 6.36
N TYR A 13 1.31 -8.92 6.13
CA TYR A 13 2.32 -8.99 7.18
C TYR A 13 2.49 -7.65 7.90
N VAL A 14 2.72 -6.57 7.15
CA VAL A 14 2.88 -5.22 7.72
C VAL A 14 1.61 -4.80 8.48
N ALA A 15 0.42 -5.04 7.92
CA ALA A 15 -0.85 -4.74 8.58
C ALA A 15 -1.00 -5.49 9.90
N ALA A 16 -0.68 -6.79 9.93
CA ALA A 16 -0.74 -7.60 11.14
C ALA A 16 0.22 -7.10 12.22
N ARG A 17 1.47 -6.73 11.83
CA ARG A 17 2.48 -6.20 12.76
C ARG A 17 2.03 -4.88 13.39
N LEU A 18 1.49 -3.95 12.59
CA LEU A 18 0.98 -2.67 13.09
C LEU A 18 -0.28 -2.85 13.95
N ALA A 19 -1.20 -3.73 13.53
CA ALA A 19 -2.43 -4.00 14.25
C ALA A 19 -2.17 -4.64 15.63
N GLN A 20 -1.21 -5.56 15.71
CA GLN A 20 -0.85 -6.23 16.97
C GLN A 20 -0.37 -5.25 18.03
N ALA A 21 0.42 -4.26 17.65
CA ALA A 21 0.95 -3.27 18.59
C ALA A 21 -0.14 -2.36 19.18
N ASP A 22 -1.11 -1.94 18.35
CA ASP A 22 -2.18 -1.02 18.73
C ASP A 22 -3.51 -1.72 19.03
N ARG A 23 -3.54 -3.06 19.06
CA ARG A 23 -4.75 -3.88 19.23
C ARG A 23 -5.88 -3.49 18.26
N GLN A 24 -5.51 -3.13 17.04
CA GLN A 24 -6.45 -2.75 16.00
C GLN A 24 -6.94 -3.98 15.22
N SER A 25 -8.11 -3.88 14.62
CA SER A 25 -8.61 -4.87 13.65
C SER A 25 -7.98 -4.66 12.27
N THR A 26 -7.77 -5.73 11.52
CA THR A 26 -7.37 -5.68 10.12
C THR A 26 -8.52 -6.12 9.21
N LEU A 27 -8.70 -5.45 8.08
CA LEU A 27 -9.73 -5.75 7.09
C LEU A 27 -9.10 -5.84 5.70
N SER A 28 -9.38 -6.93 5.00
CA SER A 28 -8.98 -7.08 3.61
C SER A 28 -9.84 -6.18 2.71
N ILE A 29 -9.21 -5.35 1.89
CA ILE A 29 -9.91 -4.54 0.87
C ILE A 29 -10.70 -5.45 -0.09
N VAL A 30 -10.18 -6.63 -0.42
CA VAL A 30 -10.88 -7.60 -1.29
C VAL A 30 -12.17 -8.08 -0.64
N ASP A 31 -12.14 -8.38 0.65
CA ASP A 31 -13.34 -8.82 1.37
C ASP A 31 -14.34 -7.68 1.54
N CYS A 32 -13.87 -6.47 1.83
CA CYS A 32 -14.72 -5.27 1.85
C CYS A 32 -15.45 -5.06 0.49
N ILE A 33 -14.75 -5.26 -0.63
CA ILE A 33 -15.37 -5.17 -1.96
C ILE A 33 -16.45 -6.24 -2.17
N ARG A 34 -16.16 -7.49 -1.77
CA ARG A 34 -17.12 -8.60 -1.87
C ARG A 34 -18.38 -8.37 -1.04
N GLU A 35 -18.22 -7.75 0.13
CA GLU A 35 -19.29 -7.41 1.06
C GLU A 35 -19.98 -6.07 0.75
N ASN A 36 -19.59 -5.36 -0.31
CA ASN A 36 -20.03 -4.00 -0.61
C ASN A 36 -19.85 -3.03 0.57
N ARG A 37 -18.82 -3.23 1.35
CA ARG A 37 -18.49 -2.41 2.52
C ARG A 37 -17.53 -1.29 2.14
N TYR A 38 -18.02 -0.05 2.15
CA TYR A 38 -17.27 1.13 1.76
C TYR A 38 -17.32 2.28 2.78
N ALA A 39 -18.00 2.11 3.91
CA ALA A 39 -18.05 3.11 4.98
C ALA A 39 -17.25 2.63 6.20
N PHE A 40 -16.30 3.44 6.64
CA PHE A 40 -15.40 3.13 7.74
C PHE A 40 -15.35 4.28 8.74
N ALA A 41 -15.52 3.96 10.02
CA ALA A 41 -15.43 4.90 11.12
C ALA A 41 -14.55 4.33 12.23
N ASP A 42 -13.50 5.04 12.57
CA ASP A 42 -12.59 4.73 13.67
C ASP A 42 -11.77 5.98 13.98
N GLU A 43 -11.27 6.10 15.21
CA GLU A 43 -10.37 7.20 15.61
C GLU A 43 -9.11 7.25 14.74
N THR A 44 -8.55 6.09 14.43
CA THR A 44 -7.36 5.94 13.58
C THR A 44 -7.59 4.89 12.52
N ILE A 45 -7.42 5.27 11.26
CA ILE A 45 -7.54 4.35 10.12
C ILE A 45 -6.21 4.29 9.35
N GLY A 46 -5.68 3.09 9.19
CA GLY A 46 -4.55 2.79 8.31
C GLY A 46 -5.02 2.21 6.99
N ILE A 47 -4.39 2.63 5.90
CA ILE A 47 -4.58 2.03 4.57
C ILE A 47 -3.25 1.51 4.08
N MET A 48 -3.20 0.22 3.67
CA MET A 48 -1.99 -0.41 3.18
C MET A 48 -2.16 -0.95 1.78
N SER A 49 -1.20 -0.62 0.92
CA SER A 49 -1.19 -1.03 -0.47
C SER A 49 0.22 -1.40 -0.94
N PRO A 50 0.37 -2.42 -1.78
CA PRO A 50 1.63 -2.59 -2.51
C PRO A 50 1.77 -1.49 -3.57
N THR A 51 3.00 -1.29 -4.00
CA THR A 51 3.34 -0.46 -5.15
C THR A 51 3.43 -1.34 -6.39
N TYR A 52 2.60 -1.07 -7.41
CA TYR A 52 2.66 -1.73 -8.71
C TYR A 52 3.06 -0.71 -9.78
N ASP A 53 4.16 -1.00 -10.49
CA ASP A 53 4.72 -0.10 -11.52
C ASP A 53 4.77 1.37 -11.04
N TRP A 54 5.36 1.58 -9.86
CA TRP A 54 5.55 2.85 -9.18
C TRP A 54 4.25 3.58 -8.78
N GLY A 55 3.12 2.89 -8.83
CA GLY A 55 1.81 3.47 -8.56
C GLY A 55 0.89 2.59 -7.73
N LEU A 56 -0.34 3.09 -7.58
CA LEU A 56 -1.39 2.44 -6.81
C LEU A 56 -2.10 1.37 -7.66
N PRO A 57 -2.27 0.13 -7.17
CA PRO A 57 -3.05 -0.90 -7.87
C PRO A 57 -4.47 -0.44 -8.19
N ASN A 58 -4.99 -0.78 -9.38
CA ASN A 58 -6.32 -0.36 -9.83
C ASN A 58 -7.42 -0.74 -8.84
N ILE A 59 -7.39 -1.96 -8.29
CA ILE A 59 -8.37 -2.43 -7.31
C ILE A 59 -8.40 -1.53 -6.06
N VAL A 60 -7.24 -1.06 -5.59
CA VAL A 60 -7.16 -0.15 -4.44
C VAL A 60 -7.65 1.23 -4.82
N ARG A 61 -7.29 1.73 -6.01
CA ARG A 61 -7.75 3.03 -6.52
C ARG A 61 -9.28 3.08 -6.63
N GLU A 62 -9.90 2.04 -7.19
CA GLU A 62 -11.35 1.93 -7.32
C GLU A 62 -12.05 1.82 -5.97
N PHE A 63 -11.50 1.04 -5.04
CA PHE A 63 -12.00 0.93 -3.68
C PHE A 63 -11.98 2.28 -2.96
N LEU A 64 -10.82 2.97 -2.96
CA LEU A 64 -10.67 4.27 -2.32
C LEU A 64 -11.59 5.35 -2.92
N GLY A 65 -11.87 5.27 -4.24
CA GLY A 65 -12.81 6.17 -4.91
C GLY A 65 -14.27 6.01 -4.47
N LYS A 66 -14.63 4.86 -3.91
CA LYS A 66 -15.97 4.54 -3.38
C LYS A 66 -16.04 4.64 -1.85
N ALA A 67 -14.89 4.47 -1.17
CA ALA A 67 -14.84 4.44 0.27
C ALA A 67 -15.02 5.81 0.92
N SER A 68 -15.68 5.84 2.07
CA SER A 68 -15.79 7.00 2.96
C SER A 68 -15.14 6.70 4.30
N PHE A 69 -14.40 7.67 4.82
CA PHE A 69 -13.65 7.55 6.05
C PHE A 69 -14.08 8.64 7.04
N GLN A 70 -14.58 8.23 8.19
CA GLN A 70 -14.83 9.10 9.33
C GLN A 70 -13.75 8.79 10.38
N THR A 71 -12.72 9.62 10.44
CA THR A 71 -11.54 9.39 11.28
C THR A 71 -10.86 10.71 11.64
N GLU A 72 -10.17 10.72 12.77
CA GLU A 72 -9.34 11.87 13.18
C GLU A 72 -7.94 11.76 12.57
N TYR A 73 -7.45 10.55 12.32
CA TYR A 73 -6.12 10.31 11.79
C TYR A 73 -6.14 9.20 10.75
N LEU A 74 -5.98 9.59 9.47
CA LEU A 74 -5.86 8.67 8.35
C LEU A 74 -4.41 8.58 7.93
N TYR A 75 -3.81 7.39 7.93
CA TYR A 75 -2.46 7.20 7.43
C TYR A 75 -2.40 6.15 6.31
N PHE A 76 -1.41 6.30 5.45
CA PHE A 76 -1.20 5.41 4.32
C PHE A 76 0.20 4.78 4.37
N VAL A 77 0.29 3.47 4.13
CA VAL A 77 1.56 2.73 4.08
C VAL A 77 1.67 2.01 2.74
N ALA A 78 2.73 2.29 1.98
CA ALA A 78 3.06 1.55 0.78
C ALA A 78 4.10 0.46 1.09
N THR A 79 3.89 -0.77 0.62
CA THR A 79 4.99 -1.75 0.53
C THR A 79 5.60 -1.70 -0.87
N TYR A 80 6.92 -1.78 -0.94
CA TYR A 80 7.64 -1.65 -2.22
C TYR A 80 8.93 -2.47 -2.24
N GLY A 81 9.37 -2.89 -3.44
CA GLY A 81 10.66 -3.54 -3.66
C GLY A 81 11.78 -2.54 -3.90
N THR A 82 11.65 -1.69 -4.92
CA THR A 82 12.67 -0.72 -5.35
C THR A 82 12.37 0.72 -4.95
N THR A 83 11.16 1.18 -5.16
CA THR A 83 10.69 2.53 -4.81
C THR A 83 9.19 2.54 -4.52
N PRO A 84 8.72 3.36 -3.56
CA PRO A 84 7.29 3.52 -3.30
C PRO A 84 6.56 4.31 -4.41
N GLY A 85 7.28 4.88 -5.36
CA GLY A 85 6.71 5.60 -6.49
C GLY A 85 5.81 6.77 -6.10
N ALA A 86 4.70 6.91 -6.81
CA ALA A 86 3.66 7.90 -6.55
C ALA A 86 2.43 7.30 -5.82
N THR A 87 2.56 6.10 -5.22
CA THR A 87 1.43 5.33 -4.65
C THR A 87 0.62 6.15 -3.65
N GLY A 88 1.27 6.85 -2.70
CA GLY A 88 0.57 7.69 -1.71
C GLY A 88 -0.11 8.92 -2.33
N TYR A 89 0.50 9.56 -3.32
CA TYR A 89 -0.12 10.64 -4.07
C TYR A 89 -1.39 10.17 -4.80
N MET A 90 -1.31 9.01 -5.46
CA MET A 90 -2.46 8.43 -6.16
C MET A 90 -3.55 7.99 -5.20
N ALA A 91 -3.19 7.49 -4.00
CA ALA A 91 -4.15 7.17 -2.95
C ALA A 91 -4.92 8.42 -2.50
N GLN A 92 -4.22 9.53 -2.22
CA GLN A 92 -4.88 10.78 -1.85
C GLN A 92 -5.80 11.30 -2.97
N LYS A 93 -5.37 11.21 -4.23
CA LYS A 93 -6.16 11.62 -5.39
C LYS A 93 -7.43 10.78 -5.55
N ALA A 94 -7.41 9.50 -5.16
CA ALA A 94 -8.55 8.60 -5.22
C ALA A 94 -9.56 8.84 -4.08
N ILE A 95 -9.09 9.18 -2.88
CA ILE A 95 -9.94 9.41 -1.70
C ILE A 95 -10.73 10.72 -1.87
N ARG A 96 -12.01 10.67 -1.52
CA ARG A 96 -12.90 11.84 -1.52
C ARG A 96 -13.30 12.22 -0.10
N GLY A 97 -13.36 13.52 0.17
CA GLY A 97 -13.89 14.05 1.43
C GLY A 97 -13.00 13.86 2.67
N CYS A 98 -11.81 13.27 2.51
CA CYS A 98 -10.86 13.07 3.60
C CYS A 98 -9.42 13.26 3.11
N GLN A 99 -8.54 13.74 4.00
CA GLN A 99 -7.12 13.87 3.70
C GLN A 99 -6.29 12.84 4.46
N ILE A 100 -5.29 12.28 3.80
CA ILE A 100 -4.31 11.41 4.44
C ILE A 100 -3.37 12.31 5.26
N SER A 101 -3.33 12.08 6.57
CA SER A 101 -2.53 12.84 7.53
C SER A 101 -1.04 12.48 7.47
N ALA A 102 -0.74 11.22 7.15
CA ALA A 102 0.64 10.74 7.07
C ALA A 102 0.84 9.64 6.03
N TYR A 103 2.03 9.62 5.42
CA TYR A 103 2.43 8.65 4.40
C TYR A 103 3.71 7.96 4.83
N TYR A 104 3.69 6.65 4.83
CA TYR A 104 4.82 5.80 5.16
C TYR A 104 5.09 4.79 4.06
N SER A 105 6.27 4.20 4.08
CA SER A 105 6.61 3.11 3.18
C SER A 105 7.48 2.08 3.88
N VAL A 106 7.31 0.81 3.51
CA VAL A 106 8.08 -0.31 4.04
C VAL A 106 8.68 -1.08 2.88
N ARG A 107 9.99 -1.26 2.92
CA ARG A 107 10.68 -2.08 1.94
C ARG A 107 10.41 -3.55 2.22
N MET A 108 9.94 -4.25 1.18
CA MET A 108 9.59 -5.67 1.21
C MET A 108 10.22 -6.38 0.00
N PRO A 109 10.34 -7.71 0.02
CA PRO A 109 10.79 -8.45 -1.15
C PRO A 109 9.88 -8.15 -2.35
N ASP A 110 10.50 -7.82 -3.48
CA ASP A 110 9.77 -7.68 -4.73
C ASP A 110 9.44 -9.06 -5.27
N THR A 111 8.18 -9.32 -5.52
CA THR A 111 7.68 -10.64 -5.94
C THR A 111 7.64 -10.84 -7.45
N TRP A 112 8.18 -9.91 -8.22
CA TRP A 112 8.34 -10.08 -9.67
C TRP A 112 9.56 -10.95 -9.98
N THR A 113 9.37 -12.25 -9.84
CA THR A 113 10.42 -13.28 -9.96
C THR A 113 11.19 -13.33 -11.28
N PRO A 114 10.72 -12.81 -12.44
CA PRO A 114 11.57 -12.69 -13.62
C PRO A 114 12.83 -11.83 -13.42
N ILE A 115 12.80 -10.90 -12.46
CA ILE A 115 13.94 -10.02 -12.14
C ILE A 115 14.47 -10.26 -10.74
N PHE A 116 13.58 -10.49 -9.77
CA PHE A 116 13.96 -10.63 -8.36
C PHE A 116 14.07 -12.09 -7.96
N ASP A 117 15.26 -12.50 -7.61
CA ASP A 117 15.53 -13.87 -7.18
C ASP A 117 15.27 -14.00 -5.66
N LEU A 118 14.21 -14.69 -5.33
CA LEU A 118 13.79 -15.00 -3.94
C LEU A 118 13.97 -16.50 -3.62
N SER A 119 14.81 -17.22 -4.35
CA SER A 119 14.91 -18.68 -4.26
C SER A 119 15.54 -19.20 -2.96
N THR A 120 16.23 -18.34 -2.19
CA THR A 120 16.83 -18.74 -0.91
C THR A 120 16.54 -17.74 0.21
N PRO A 121 16.54 -18.20 1.49
CA PRO A 121 16.35 -17.30 2.64
C PRO A 121 17.34 -16.13 2.68
N GLU A 122 18.60 -16.35 2.29
CA GLU A 122 19.64 -15.32 2.31
C GLU A 122 19.35 -14.22 1.29
N LYS A 123 18.77 -14.58 0.12
CA LYS A 123 18.34 -13.61 -0.90
C LYS A 123 17.17 -12.79 -0.42
N VAL A 124 16.19 -13.43 0.22
CA VAL A 124 15.04 -12.73 0.85
C VAL A 124 15.53 -11.80 1.96
N ALA A 125 16.45 -12.24 2.82
CA ALA A 125 16.98 -11.44 3.92
C ALA A 125 17.61 -10.11 3.49
N LYS A 126 18.16 -10.03 2.26
CA LYS A 126 18.70 -8.77 1.71
C LYS A 126 17.62 -7.70 1.53
N TYR A 127 16.40 -8.12 1.21
CA TYR A 127 15.27 -7.19 1.00
C TYR A 127 14.56 -6.84 2.31
N THR A 128 14.60 -7.73 3.31
CA THR A 128 13.90 -7.53 4.59
C THR A 128 14.79 -6.94 5.69
N LYS A 129 16.03 -6.60 5.39
CA LYS A 129 17.02 -6.13 6.39
C LYS A 129 16.53 -4.92 7.21
N THR A 130 15.77 -4.02 6.62
CA THR A 130 15.26 -2.79 7.27
C THR A 130 13.78 -2.87 7.61
N THR A 131 13.07 -3.92 7.19
CA THR A 131 11.60 -4.03 7.29
C THR A 131 11.10 -3.81 8.72
N GLU A 132 11.65 -4.52 9.70
CA GLU A 132 11.21 -4.39 11.10
C GLU A 132 11.50 -3.01 11.67
N THR A 133 12.67 -2.45 11.40
CA THR A 133 13.03 -1.10 11.85
C THR A 133 12.10 -0.03 11.23
N GLU A 134 11.72 -0.20 9.96
CA GLU A 134 10.77 0.69 9.30
C GLU A 134 9.37 0.56 9.92
N ILE A 135 8.93 -0.67 10.22
CA ILE A 135 7.64 -0.91 10.91
C ILE A 135 7.64 -0.28 12.30
N ASP A 136 8.69 -0.47 13.11
CA ASP A 136 8.81 0.12 14.45
C ASP A 136 8.81 1.66 14.39
N GLY A 137 9.46 2.22 13.38
CA GLY A 137 9.41 3.66 13.11
C GLY A 137 8.00 4.16 12.79
N ILE A 138 7.24 3.40 12.00
CA ILE A 138 5.83 3.71 11.69
C ILE A 138 4.97 3.60 12.93
N LEU A 139 5.12 2.53 13.73
CA LEU A 139 4.39 2.37 15.00
C LEU A 139 4.57 3.59 15.92
N SER A 140 5.82 4.01 16.12
CA SER A 140 6.14 5.18 16.94
C SER A 140 5.53 6.47 16.37
N ALA A 141 5.54 6.62 15.04
CA ALA A 141 5.00 7.80 14.38
C ALA A 141 3.46 7.85 14.40
N VAL A 142 2.80 6.71 14.22
CA VAL A 142 1.33 6.57 14.29
C VAL A 142 0.84 6.80 15.72
N ALA A 143 1.49 6.20 16.72
CA ALA A 143 1.16 6.41 18.13
C ALA A 143 1.27 7.90 18.54
N ALA A 144 2.25 8.62 17.99
CA ALA A 144 2.42 10.06 18.19
C ALA A 144 1.57 10.92 17.24
N ARG A 145 0.71 10.33 16.39
CA ARG A 145 -0.10 11.00 15.35
C ARG A 145 0.72 11.99 14.51
N ARG A 146 1.97 11.63 14.18
CA ARG A 146 2.84 12.48 13.36
C ARG A 146 2.26 12.65 11.97
N THR A 147 2.34 13.85 11.44
CA THR A 147 1.86 14.18 10.10
C THR A 147 3.04 14.42 9.15
N ASN A 148 2.84 14.07 7.89
CA ASN A 148 3.75 14.44 6.81
C ASN A 148 2.95 14.61 5.51
N ARG A 149 3.59 15.20 4.48
CA ARG A 149 2.90 15.52 3.22
C ARG A 149 3.13 14.48 2.12
N HIS A 150 4.07 13.58 2.28
CA HIS A 150 4.41 12.57 1.26
C HIS A 150 5.38 11.53 1.81
N MET A 151 5.44 10.38 1.15
CA MET A 151 6.39 9.32 1.45
C MET A 151 7.83 9.73 1.14
N ALA A 152 8.77 9.22 1.94
CA ALA A 152 10.19 9.27 1.61
C ALA A 152 10.47 8.43 0.33
N GLY A 153 11.43 8.87 -0.50
CA GLY A 153 11.85 8.15 -1.70
C GLY A 153 10.82 8.09 -2.84
N ARG A 154 9.78 8.94 -2.80
CA ARG A 154 8.77 9.01 -3.87
C ARG A 154 9.39 9.38 -5.22
N THR A 155 8.84 8.83 -6.30
CA THR A 155 9.09 9.34 -7.65
C THR A 155 8.15 10.50 -7.97
N PRO A 156 8.55 11.43 -8.87
CA PRO A 156 7.63 12.46 -9.36
C PRO A 156 6.35 11.86 -9.93
N ALA A 157 5.20 12.37 -9.51
CA ALA A 157 3.89 11.83 -9.89
C ALA A 157 3.66 11.81 -11.41
N PHE A 158 4.19 12.81 -12.13
CA PHE A 158 4.03 12.87 -13.59
C PHE A 158 4.69 11.69 -14.31
N LEU A 159 5.84 11.20 -13.83
CA LEU A 159 6.50 10.02 -14.41
C LEU A 159 5.66 8.77 -14.21
N THR A 160 5.03 8.64 -13.07
CA THR A 160 4.14 7.51 -12.79
C THR A 160 2.84 7.60 -13.60
N GLU A 161 2.14 8.75 -13.58
CA GLU A 161 0.83 8.92 -14.22
C GLU A 161 0.90 8.92 -15.76
N TRP A 162 1.95 9.52 -16.33
CA TRP A 162 2.05 9.71 -17.78
C TRP A 162 2.83 8.62 -18.50
N ILE A 163 3.69 7.88 -17.79
CA ILE A 163 4.56 6.87 -18.40
C ILE A 163 4.27 5.48 -17.82
N ALA A 164 4.51 5.28 -16.52
CA ALA A 164 4.47 3.94 -15.93
C ALA A 164 3.04 3.35 -15.88
N GLN A 165 2.05 4.08 -15.39
CA GLN A 165 0.67 3.59 -15.26
C GLN A 165 0.00 3.29 -16.62
N PRO A 166 0.09 4.11 -17.68
CA PRO A 166 -0.44 3.75 -18.98
C PRO A 166 0.20 2.51 -19.60
N LEU A 167 1.50 2.30 -19.39
CA LEU A 167 2.20 1.09 -19.83
C LEU A 167 1.71 -0.14 -19.06
N TYR A 168 1.57 -0.03 -17.76
CA TYR A 168 1.02 -1.07 -16.89
C TYR A 168 -0.40 -1.44 -17.32
N ASP A 169 -1.31 -0.46 -17.42
CA ASP A 169 -2.70 -0.69 -17.83
C ASP A 169 -2.79 -1.38 -19.20
N ARG A 170 -1.88 -1.05 -20.10
CA ARG A 170 -1.79 -1.70 -21.42
C ARG A 170 -1.30 -3.13 -21.32
N GLN A 171 -0.34 -3.42 -20.46
CA GLN A 171 0.18 -4.77 -20.24
C GLN A 171 -0.87 -5.67 -19.57
N VAL A 172 -1.53 -5.19 -18.52
CA VAL A 172 -2.56 -5.94 -17.79
C VAL A 172 -3.77 -6.28 -18.68
N ARG A 173 -4.13 -5.41 -19.63
CA ARG A 173 -5.22 -5.66 -20.59
C ARG A 173 -4.85 -6.65 -21.70
N ARG A 174 -3.57 -6.92 -21.91
CA ARG A 174 -3.12 -7.89 -22.93
C ARG A 174 -3.17 -9.31 -22.38
N THR A 175 -4.37 -9.89 -22.33
CA THR A 175 -4.59 -11.30 -21.96
C THR A 175 -4.46 -12.29 -23.12
N SER A 176 -4.00 -11.86 -24.29
CA SER A 176 -3.89 -12.67 -25.51
C SER A 176 -2.95 -13.89 -25.37
N HIS A 177 -2.15 -13.96 -24.31
CA HIS A 177 -1.26 -15.08 -24.01
C HIS A 177 -1.89 -16.13 -23.08
N LEU A 178 -3.03 -15.81 -22.45
CA LEU A 178 -3.79 -16.75 -21.64
C LEU A 178 -4.79 -17.45 -22.54
N ARG A 179 -4.34 -18.49 -23.25
CA ARG A 179 -5.27 -19.48 -23.85
C ARG A 179 -5.66 -20.42 -22.71
N VAL A 180 -6.92 -20.35 -22.31
CA VAL A 180 -7.58 -21.39 -21.51
C VAL A 180 -7.94 -22.55 -22.45
#